data_03d5e18aec20cc4382ebbaca3ed78ce2
#
_entry.id   03d5e18aec20cc4382ebbaca3ed78ce2
#
_cell.length_a   1.000
_cell.length_b   1.000
_cell.length_c   1.000
_cell.angle_alpha   90.00
_cell.angle_beta   90.00
_cell.angle_gamma   90.00
#
_symmetry.space_group_name_H-M   'P 1'
#
loop_
_entity.id
_entity.type
_entity.pdbx_description
1 polymer ?
#
loop_
_entity_poly.entity_id
_entity_poly.type
_entity_poly.pdbx_seq_one_letter_code
_entity_poly.pdbx_strand_id
1 'polypeptide(L)' 'TIREGLVPRVVGMGAKDAVFLLEQAGLRVSLSGVGRVVSQSIQPGQRVSKGQTVLLTLK' A
#
# COMPACT_ATOMS: atom_id res chain seq x y z
N THR A 1 -16.13 7.43 -1.69
CA THR A 1 -15.64 8.33 -0.65
C THR A 1 -14.21 7.99 -0.30
N ILE A 2 -13.34 8.95 -0.41
CA ILE A 2 -11.94 8.76 -0.06
C ILE A 2 -11.82 8.82 1.45
N ARG A 3 -11.30 7.76 2.04
CA ARG A 3 -11.05 7.74 3.48
C ARG A 3 -9.64 8.24 3.73
N GLU A 4 -9.53 9.52 3.94
CA GLU A 4 -8.25 10.11 4.24
C GLU A 4 -7.71 9.56 5.56
N GLY A 5 -6.41 9.31 5.58
CA GLY A 5 -5.74 8.85 6.78
C GLY A 5 -5.82 7.36 7.04
N LEU A 6 -6.42 6.58 6.15
CA LEU A 6 -6.48 5.13 6.29
C LEU A 6 -5.68 4.43 5.20
N VAL A 7 -5.08 3.31 5.56
CA VAL A 7 -4.30 2.50 4.62
C VAL A 7 -5.26 1.77 3.69
N PRO A 8 -5.14 1.96 2.36
CA PRO A 8 -5.99 1.24 1.43
C PRO A 8 -5.59 -0.22 1.31
N ARG A 9 -6.56 -1.04 0.93
CA ARG A 9 -6.29 -2.45 0.68
C ARG A 9 -5.73 -2.59 -0.74
N VAL A 10 -4.52 -3.08 -0.83
CA VAL A 10 -3.84 -3.22 -2.12
C VAL A 10 -3.48 -4.67 -2.44
N VAL A 11 -3.80 -5.59 -1.56
CA VAL A 11 -3.55 -7.02 -1.78
C VAL A 11 -4.37 -7.50 -2.98
N GLY A 12 -3.72 -8.17 -3.90
CA GLY A 12 -4.35 -8.63 -5.13
C GLY A 12 -4.23 -7.68 -6.30
N MET A 13 -3.74 -6.47 -6.06
CA MET A 13 -3.55 -5.48 -7.12
C MET A 13 -2.19 -5.62 -7.77
N GLY A 14 -2.08 -5.09 -8.99
CA GLY A 14 -0.78 -4.96 -9.62
C GLY A 14 0.09 -3.96 -8.87
N ALA A 15 1.41 -4.10 -9.03
CA ALA A 15 2.34 -3.26 -8.29
C ALA A 15 2.10 -1.76 -8.55
N LYS A 16 1.87 -1.38 -9.80
CA LYS A 16 1.68 0.03 -10.14
C LYS A 16 0.44 0.61 -9.48
N ASP A 17 -0.65 -0.14 -9.49
CA ASP A 17 -1.89 0.32 -8.88
C ASP A 17 -1.74 0.44 -7.36
N ALA A 18 -1.08 -0.52 -6.76
CA ALA A 18 -0.84 -0.50 -5.32
C ALA A 18 0.00 0.71 -4.92
N VAL A 19 1.08 0.95 -5.64
CA VAL A 19 1.96 2.09 -5.38
C VAL A 19 1.17 3.40 -5.51
N PHE A 20 0.38 3.52 -6.56
CA PHE A 20 -0.39 4.73 -6.80
C PHE A 20 -1.33 5.03 -5.64
N LEU A 21 -2.08 4.03 -5.21
CA LEU A 21 -3.03 4.22 -4.11
C LEU A 21 -2.34 4.58 -2.80
N LEU A 22 -1.24 3.91 -2.51
CA LEU A 22 -0.53 4.16 -1.26
C LEU A 22 0.14 5.53 -1.26
N GLU A 23 0.69 5.94 -2.40
CA GLU A 23 1.28 7.26 -2.49
C GLU A 23 0.24 8.36 -2.36
N GLN A 24 -0.95 8.15 -2.89
CA GLN A 24 -2.04 9.12 -2.72
C GLN A 24 -2.45 9.25 -1.26
N ALA A 25 -2.29 8.20 -0.50
CA ALA A 25 -2.58 8.24 0.94
C ALA A 25 -1.47 8.91 1.74
N GLY A 26 -0.37 9.29 1.08
CA GLY A 26 0.75 9.93 1.76
C GLY A 26 1.80 8.96 2.29
N LEU A 27 1.76 7.72 1.82
CA LEU A 27 2.68 6.69 2.28
C LEU A 27 3.80 6.48 1.27
N ARG A 28 4.95 6.06 1.78
CA ARG A 28 6.02 5.57 0.92
C ARG A 28 5.83 4.08 0.71
N VAL A 29 6.23 3.61 -0.47
CA VAL A 29 6.04 2.21 -0.84
C VAL A 29 7.38 1.58 -1.14
N SER A 30 7.62 0.43 -0.56
CA SER A 30 8.77 -0.40 -0.88
C SER A 30 8.25 -1.72 -1.44
N LEU A 31 8.73 -2.09 -2.63
CA LEU A 31 8.29 -3.31 -3.29
C LEU A 31 9.32 -4.40 -3.13
N SER A 32 8.84 -5.62 -2.90
CA SER A 32 9.69 -6.81 -2.83
C SER A 32 9.09 -7.89 -3.71
N GLY A 33 9.83 -8.31 -4.72
CA GLY A 33 9.36 -9.30 -5.68
C GLY A 33 8.76 -8.68 -6.91
N VAL A 34 8.11 -9.50 -7.73
CA VAL A 34 7.46 -9.06 -8.96
C VAL A 34 6.10 -9.75 -9.09
N GLY A 35 5.18 -9.08 -9.77
CA GLY A 35 3.85 -9.64 -9.99
C GLY A 35 2.79 -8.87 -9.27
N ARG A 36 1.96 -9.59 -8.53
CA ARG A 36 0.86 -8.98 -7.78
C ARG A 36 1.19 -8.91 -6.30
N VAL A 37 0.59 -7.94 -5.65
CA VAL A 37 0.74 -7.80 -4.21
C VAL A 37 0.04 -8.96 -3.51
N VAL A 38 0.80 -9.71 -2.74
CA VAL A 38 0.25 -10.83 -1.97
C VAL A 38 0.13 -10.50 -0.50
N SER A 39 0.92 -9.52 -0.02
CA SER A 39 0.79 -9.06 1.36
C SER A 39 1.32 -7.64 1.49
N GLN A 40 0.90 -6.98 2.53
CA GLN A 40 1.35 -5.62 2.85
C GLN A 40 1.71 -5.56 4.33
N SER A 41 2.74 -4.79 4.65
CA SER A 41 3.25 -4.71 6.02
C SER A 41 2.29 -4.01 6.97
N ILE A 42 1.46 -3.12 6.42
CA ILE A 42 0.47 -2.40 7.22
C ILE A 42 -0.91 -2.87 6.78
N GLN A 43 -1.72 -3.28 7.75
CA GLN A 43 -3.04 -3.80 7.43
C GLN A 43 -3.97 -2.70 6.93
N PRO A 44 -4.87 -3.03 5.98
CA PRO A 44 -5.85 -2.06 5.51
C PRO A 44 -6.77 -1.62 6.65
N GLY A 45 -7.14 -0.35 6.62
CA GLY A 45 -7.99 0.23 7.66
C GLY A 45 -7.24 0.83 8.82
N GLN A 46 -5.93 0.66 8.90
CA GLN A 46 -5.12 1.30 9.93
C GLN A 46 -4.87 2.76 9.55
N ARG A 47 -4.58 3.56 10.55
CA ARG A 47 -4.30 4.97 10.32
C ARG A 47 -2.94 5.14 9.67
N VAL A 48 -2.91 6.02 8.69
CA VAL A 48 -1.68 6.39 8.00
C VAL A 48 -0.89 7.36 8.88
N SER A 49 0.39 7.06 9.07
CA SER A 49 1.31 8.00 9.70
C SER A 49 2.11 8.67 8.60
N LYS A 50 2.21 9.98 8.66
CA LYS A 50 2.92 10.75 7.65
C LYS A 50 4.38 10.30 7.57
N GLY A 51 4.83 9.98 6.35
CA GLY A 51 6.19 9.50 6.14
C GLY A 51 6.39 8.02 6.40
N GLN A 52 5.33 7.30 6.73
CA GLN A 52 5.42 5.87 6.98
C GLN A 52 5.67 5.10 5.68
N THR A 53 6.44 4.03 5.77
CA THR A 53 6.75 3.18 4.61
C THR A 53 5.96 1.89 4.70
N VAL A 54 5.30 1.54 3.60
CA VAL A 54 4.59 0.27 3.47
C VAL A 54 5.44 -0.66 2.63
N LEU A 55 5.71 -1.84 3.16
CA LEU A 55 6.45 -2.86 2.43
C LEU A 55 5.44 -3.81 1.80
N LEU A 56 5.50 -3.94 0.49
CA LEU A 56 4.61 -4.82 -0.26
C LEU A 56 5.40 -6.03 -0.75
N THR A 57 4.86 -7.20 -0.52
CA THR A 57 5.43 -8.44 -1.05
C THR A 57 4.65 -8.84 -2.30
N LEU A 58 5.37 -9.07 -3.38
CA LEU A 58 4.77 -9.45 -4.67
C LEU A 58 5.23 -10.83 -5.09
N LYS A 59 4.35 -11.49 -5.82
CA LYS A 59 4.70 -12.79 -6.41
C LYS A 59 4.09 -12.94 -7.79
#